data_c3b487c224479d4257832cbb90f958f8
#
_entry.id   c3b487c224479d4257832cbb90f958f8
#
_cell.length_a   1.000
_cell.length_b   1.000
_cell.length_c   1.000
_cell.angle_alpha   90.00
_cell.angle_beta   90.00
_cell.angle_gamma   90.00
#
_symmetry.space_group_name_H-M   'P 1'
#
loop_
_entity.id
_entity.type
_entity.pdbx_description
1 polymer ?
#
loop_
_entity_poly.entity_id
_entity_poly.type
_entity_poly.pdbx_seq_one_letter_code
_entity_poly.pdbx_strand_id
1 'polypeptide(L)'
;MDWLVVSNIALWVGFIAMVLVNLALARQIGVLYERVAPAGALMMNQKLAVGAAAPKLAVVALDGGTEEVGTVVDGKSQLLFFLSPDCPVCNELTPALKSAARAESDWLRVVLASDGDEQDHRGYIERKGLQQFPYVVSELLGKTYGVAKLPYAVLIDEQGVIASMGIINSREHLDSLFEAKERKVASIQDYMSRRSEGQAVQYVEADKA
;
A
#
# COMPACT_ATOMS: atom_id res chain seq x y z
N MET A 1 27.32 20.05 -58.46
CA MET A 1 27.97 19.80 -57.12
C MET A 1 27.14 20.35 -55.98
N ASP A 2 26.35 21.38 -56.19
CA ASP A 2 25.62 22.10 -55.12
C ASP A 2 24.48 21.27 -54.47
N TRP A 3 23.81 20.41 -55.23
CA TRP A 3 22.76 19.58 -54.68
C TRP A 3 23.23 18.56 -53.63
N LEU A 4 24.40 17.97 -53.81
CA LEU A 4 25.02 17.06 -52.83
C LEU A 4 25.42 17.78 -51.54
N VAL A 5 25.92 19.01 -51.68
CA VAL A 5 26.26 19.84 -50.51
C VAL A 5 25.02 20.25 -49.72
N VAL A 6 23.96 20.67 -50.41
CA VAL A 6 22.67 21.05 -49.81
C VAL A 6 22.06 19.84 -49.10
N SER A 7 22.03 18.69 -49.75
CA SER A 7 21.53 17.44 -49.13
C SER A 7 22.32 17.03 -47.89
N ASN A 8 23.67 17.17 -47.93
CA ASN A 8 24.52 16.82 -46.79
C ASN A 8 24.28 17.79 -45.61
N ILE A 9 24.14 19.09 -45.88
CA ILE A 9 23.80 20.09 -44.85
C ILE A 9 22.44 19.77 -44.21
N ALA A 10 21.43 19.44 -45.02
CA ALA A 10 20.09 19.10 -44.53
C ALA A 10 20.13 17.84 -43.62
N LEU A 11 20.91 16.84 -44.00
CA LEU A 11 21.13 15.64 -43.17
C LEU A 11 21.78 15.98 -41.82
N TRP A 12 22.82 16.81 -41.82
CA TRP A 12 23.47 17.26 -40.60
C TRP A 12 22.54 18.04 -39.66
N VAL A 13 21.74 18.93 -40.23
CA VAL A 13 20.73 19.69 -39.48
C VAL A 13 19.71 18.72 -38.85
N GLY A 14 19.19 17.78 -39.63
CA GLY A 14 18.27 16.72 -39.12
C GLY A 14 18.91 15.88 -38.03
N PHE A 15 20.17 15.50 -38.20
CA PHE A 15 20.90 14.70 -37.20
C PHE A 15 21.08 15.47 -35.89
N ILE A 16 21.48 16.75 -35.96
CA ILE A 16 21.63 17.59 -34.78
C ILE A 16 20.28 17.79 -34.07
N ALA A 17 19.21 18.05 -34.83
CA ALA A 17 17.88 18.17 -34.25
C ALA A 17 17.45 16.88 -33.51
N MET A 18 17.71 15.70 -34.11
CA MET A 18 17.42 14.42 -33.47
C MET A 18 18.23 14.18 -32.20
N VAL A 19 19.51 14.53 -32.19
CA VAL A 19 20.36 14.45 -30.99
C VAL A 19 19.81 15.34 -29.87
N LEU A 20 19.41 16.58 -30.19
CA LEU A 20 18.83 17.50 -29.20
C LEU A 20 17.51 16.97 -28.61
N VAL A 21 16.65 16.38 -29.44
CA VAL A 21 15.41 15.75 -28.95
C VAL A 21 15.72 14.57 -28.03
N ASN A 22 16.67 13.72 -28.42
CA ASN A 22 17.07 12.58 -27.56
C ASN A 22 17.65 13.04 -26.22
N LEU A 23 18.48 14.08 -26.22
CA LEU A 23 19.01 14.66 -24.98
C LEU A 23 17.92 15.26 -24.10
N ALA A 24 16.93 15.93 -24.69
CA ALA A 24 15.78 16.47 -23.97
C ALA A 24 14.94 15.34 -23.35
N LEU A 25 14.67 14.27 -24.10
CA LEU A 25 13.95 13.09 -23.59
C LEU A 25 14.73 12.37 -22.47
N ALA A 26 16.04 12.19 -22.64
CA ALA A 26 16.90 11.59 -21.62
C ALA A 26 16.88 12.41 -20.31
N ARG A 27 16.89 13.74 -20.44
CA ARG A 27 16.79 14.65 -19.29
C ARG A 27 15.42 14.56 -18.60
N GLN A 28 14.32 14.46 -19.37
CA GLN A 28 12.98 14.25 -18.82
C GLN A 28 12.85 12.91 -18.08
N ILE A 29 13.42 11.84 -18.64
CA ILE A 29 13.49 10.53 -17.98
C ILE A 29 14.30 10.62 -16.67
N GLY A 30 15.42 11.34 -16.66
CA GLY A 30 16.22 11.57 -15.46
C GLY A 30 15.43 12.25 -14.33
N VAL A 31 14.70 13.32 -14.68
CA VAL A 31 13.83 14.04 -13.72
C VAL A 31 12.68 13.17 -13.24
N LEU A 32 12.12 12.32 -14.11
CA LEU A 32 11.08 11.37 -13.74
C LEU A 32 11.62 10.28 -12.79
N TYR A 33 12.85 9.81 -13.06
CA TYR A 33 13.54 8.82 -12.21
C TYR A 33 13.87 9.38 -10.82
N GLU A 34 14.19 10.66 -10.72
CA GLU A 34 14.46 11.33 -9.44
C GLU A 34 13.19 11.57 -8.61
N ARG A 35 12.03 11.72 -9.29
CA ARG A 35 10.71 11.85 -8.64
C ARG A 35 10.06 10.51 -8.30
N VAL A 36 10.44 9.45 -8.98
CA VAL A 36 10.09 8.08 -8.62
C VAL A 36 11.16 7.59 -7.67
N ALA A 37 10.93 7.73 -6.37
CA ALA A 37 11.82 7.16 -5.34
C ALA A 37 12.20 5.73 -5.76
N PRO A 38 13.48 5.35 -5.68
CA PRO A 38 13.93 4.08 -6.23
C PRO A 38 13.14 2.94 -5.59
N ALA A 39 12.34 2.25 -6.41
CA ALA A 39 11.58 1.07 -5.99
C ALA A 39 12.48 -0.02 -5.35
N GLY A 40 13.79 0.08 -5.53
CA GLY A 40 14.77 -0.79 -4.90
C GLY A 40 14.92 -0.61 -3.38
N ALA A 41 14.64 0.59 -2.84
CA ALA A 41 14.61 0.80 -1.38
C ALA A 41 13.36 0.18 -0.74
N LEU A 42 12.31 -0.04 -1.54
CA LEU A 42 11.03 -0.60 -1.11
C LEU A 42 11.01 -2.14 -1.16
N MET A 43 11.99 -2.77 -1.80
CA MET A 43 12.16 -4.22 -1.79
C MET A 43 12.85 -4.76 -0.52
N MET A 44 13.21 -3.90 0.44
CA MET A 44 13.95 -4.35 1.63
C MET A 44 13.08 -5.05 2.69
N ASN A 45 11.77 -5.12 2.55
CA ASN A 45 10.91 -5.87 3.45
C ASN A 45 10.28 -7.12 2.78
N GLN A 46 11.09 -7.96 2.17
CA GLN A 46 10.70 -9.33 1.78
C GLN A 46 10.29 -10.21 2.98
N LYS A 47 10.34 -9.67 4.21
CA LYS A 47 9.97 -10.40 5.44
C LYS A 47 8.51 -10.19 5.85
N LEU A 48 7.81 -9.19 5.31
CA LEU A 48 6.40 -8.99 5.60
C LEU A 48 5.58 -9.82 4.64
N ALA A 49 5.01 -10.88 5.15
CA ALA A 49 4.12 -11.77 4.41
C ALA A 49 2.87 -12.06 5.25
N VAL A 50 1.78 -12.34 4.59
CA VAL A 50 0.59 -12.87 5.26
C VAL A 50 0.97 -14.18 5.95
N GLY A 51 0.54 -14.35 7.18
CA GLY A 51 0.93 -15.45 8.05
C GLY A 51 2.19 -15.21 8.89
N ALA A 52 2.94 -14.13 8.64
CA ALA A 52 4.08 -13.76 9.47
C ALA A 52 3.64 -12.94 10.71
N ALA A 53 4.45 -13.01 11.77
CA ALA A 53 4.24 -12.16 12.93
C ALA A 53 4.39 -10.67 12.54
N ALA A 54 3.45 -9.85 12.99
CA ALA A 54 3.48 -8.41 12.75
C ALA A 54 4.66 -7.76 13.50
N PRO A 55 5.41 -6.84 12.88
CA PRO A 55 6.41 -6.06 13.57
C PRO A 55 5.77 -5.24 14.70
N LYS A 56 6.36 -5.31 15.89
CA LYS A 56 5.86 -4.59 17.06
C LYS A 56 6.61 -3.28 17.20
N LEU A 57 5.87 -2.17 17.24
CA LEU A 57 6.40 -0.83 17.45
C LEU A 57 5.50 -0.06 18.41
N ALA A 58 6.14 0.64 19.35
CA ALA A 58 5.48 1.67 20.13
C ALA A 58 5.76 3.02 19.47
N VAL A 59 4.71 3.73 19.08
CA VAL A 59 4.78 5.00 18.36
C VAL A 59 3.95 6.07 19.09
N VAL A 60 4.34 7.32 18.96
CA VAL A 60 3.59 8.41 19.59
C VAL A 60 2.47 8.83 18.65
N ALA A 61 1.25 8.81 19.15
CA ALA A 61 0.09 9.32 18.43
C ALA A 61 0.03 10.86 18.52
N LEU A 62 -0.71 11.48 17.59
CA LEU A 62 -0.83 12.95 17.52
C LEU A 62 -1.50 13.59 18.74
N ASP A 63 -2.25 12.83 19.53
CA ASP A 63 -2.83 13.25 20.80
C ASP A 63 -1.84 13.21 21.97
N GLY A 64 -0.62 12.69 21.74
CA GLY A 64 0.45 12.53 22.72
C GLY A 64 0.44 11.19 23.44
N GLY A 65 -0.52 10.32 23.16
CA GLY A 65 -0.56 8.95 23.66
C GLY A 65 0.48 8.06 22.99
N THR A 66 0.81 6.94 23.62
CA THR A 66 1.62 5.88 22.99
C THR A 66 0.69 4.85 22.37
N GLU A 67 0.86 4.62 21.08
CA GLU A 67 0.12 3.62 20.34
C GLU A 67 1.00 2.40 20.09
N GLU A 68 0.52 1.22 20.49
CA GLU A 68 1.20 -0.05 20.21
C GLU A 68 0.70 -0.64 18.93
N VAL A 69 1.57 -0.71 17.92
CA VAL A 69 1.29 -1.30 16.62
C VAL A 69 1.89 -2.70 16.54
N GLY A 70 1.15 -3.64 15.94
CA GLY A 70 1.57 -5.03 15.85
C GLY A 70 1.41 -5.83 17.14
N THR A 71 0.82 -5.22 18.16
CA THR A 71 0.53 -5.84 19.46
C THR A 71 -0.96 -6.05 19.60
N VAL A 72 -1.37 -7.15 20.21
CA VAL A 72 -2.78 -7.41 20.50
C VAL A 72 -3.23 -6.52 21.65
N VAL A 73 -4.22 -5.68 21.38
CA VAL A 73 -4.84 -4.79 22.36
C VAL A 73 -6.31 -5.20 22.51
N ASP A 74 -6.73 -5.42 23.76
CA ASP A 74 -8.11 -5.81 24.11
C ASP A 74 -8.65 -7.07 23.39
N GLY A 75 -7.75 -7.95 22.93
CA GLY A 75 -8.14 -9.16 22.18
C GLY A 75 -8.74 -8.88 20.81
N LYS A 76 -8.60 -7.65 20.28
CA LYS A 76 -9.10 -7.28 18.97
C LYS A 76 -8.02 -7.36 17.90
N SER A 77 -8.45 -7.64 16.68
CA SER A 77 -7.61 -7.44 15.49
C SER A 77 -7.31 -5.96 15.29
N GLN A 78 -6.16 -5.65 14.72
CA GLN A 78 -5.74 -4.27 14.43
C GLN A 78 -5.69 -4.04 12.90
N LEU A 79 -6.45 -3.07 12.40
CA LEU A 79 -6.32 -2.55 11.05
C LEU A 79 -5.39 -1.33 11.09
N LEU A 80 -4.19 -1.50 10.56
CA LEU A 80 -3.27 -0.40 10.35
C LEU A 80 -3.51 0.18 8.96
N PHE A 81 -4.07 1.38 8.90
CA PHE A 81 -4.43 2.03 7.65
C PHE A 81 -3.51 3.22 7.36
N PHE A 82 -2.68 3.06 6.34
CA PHE A 82 -1.73 4.08 5.89
C PHE A 82 -2.39 5.02 4.89
N LEU A 83 -2.32 6.31 5.17
CA LEU A 83 -2.91 7.38 4.39
C LEU A 83 -2.03 8.64 4.38
N SER A 84 -2.38 9.61 3.54
CA SER A 84 -1.80 10.95 3.59
C SER A 84 -2.90 11.99 3.39
N PRO A 85 -2.82 13.16 4.05
CA PRO A 85 -3.72 14.29 3.79
C PRO A 85 -3.80 14.71 2.33
N ASP A 86 -2.69 14.61 1.60
CA ASP A 86 -2.56 15.01 0.19
C ASP A 86 -2.95 13.89 -0.80
N CYS A 87 -3.35 12.73 -0.31
CA CYS A 87 -3.74 11.60 -1.15
C CYS A 87 -5.23 11.69 -1.53
N PRO A 88 -5.58 11.94 -2.81
CA PRO A 88 -6.99 12.06 -3.23
C PRO A 88 -7.80 10.78 -2.97
N VAL A 89 -7.23 9.60 -3.26
CA VAL A 89 -7.87 8.31 -3.06
C VAL A 89 -8.13 8.06 -1.57
N CYS A 90 -7.20 8.43 -0.68
CA CYS A 90 -7.38 8.34 0.76
C CYS A 90 -8.57 9.19 1.23
N ASN A 91 -8.70 10.38 0.62
CA ASN A 91 -9.79 11.31 0.90
C ASN A 91 -11.17 10.76 0.50
N GLU A 92 -11.25 10.04 -0.61
CA GLU A 92 -12.46 9.40 -1.10
C GLU A 92 -12.84 8.16 -0.28
N LEU A 93 -11.84 7.44 0.23
CA LEU A 93 -12.06 6.22 1.02
C LEU A 93 -12.40 6.48 2.49
N THR A 94 -12.14 7.67 3.00
CA THR A 94 -12.41 8.01 4.42
C THR A 94 -13.83 7.66 4.88
N PRO A 95 -14.92 7.95 4.13
CA PRO A 95 -16.28 7.56 4.55
C PRO A 95 -16.47 6.05 4.62
N ALA A 96 -15.91 5.30 3.67
CA ALA A 96 -15.96 3.84 3.64
C ALA A 96 -15.20 3.22 4.82
N LEU A 97 -14.00 3.73 5.12
CA LEU A 97 -13.20 3.32 6.26
C LEU A 97 -13.95 3.55 7.59
N LYS A 98 -14.57 4.73 7.77
CA LYS A 98 -15.37 5.05 8.97
C LYS A 98 -16.58 4.14 9.12
N SER A 99 -17.24 3.81 8.01
CA SER A 99 -18.37 2.89 7.99
C SER A 99 -17.95 1.47 8.36
N ALA A 100 -16.87 0.97 7.76
CA ALA A 100 -16.30 -0.34 8.04
C ALA A 100 -15.83 -0.46 9.50
N ALA A 101 -15.05 0.52 9.98
CA ALA A 101 -14.58 0.55 11.36
C ALA A 101 -15.73 0.52 12.39
N ARG A 102 -16.87 1.11 12.05
CA ARG A 102 -18.04 1.13 12.91
C ARG A 102 -18.81 -0.19 12.87
N ALA A 103 -18.93 -0.77 11.67
CA ALA A 103 -19.58 -2.07 11.49
C ALA A 103 -18.83 -3.21 12.18
N GLU A 104 -17.49 -3.15 12.17
CA GLU A 104 -16.59 -4.19 12.67
C GLU A 104 -16.02 -3.87 14.07
N SER A 105 -16.58 -2.89 14.77
CA SER A 105 -16.06 -2.37 16.05
C SER A 105 -15.94 -3.40 17.17
N ASP A 106 -16.69 -4.50 17.10
CA ASP A 106 -16.69 -5.54 18.12
C ASP A 106 -15.36 -6.31 18.16
N TRP A 107 -14.76 -6.52 16.98
CA TRP A 107 -13.54 -7.30 16.85
C TRP A 107 -12.36 -6.53 16.24
N LEU A 108 -12.60 -5.35 15.66
CA LEU A 108 -11.62 -4.57 14.91
C LEU A 108 -11.27 -3.26 15.63
N ARG A 109 -9.99 -2.99 15.78
CA ARG A 109 -9.42 -1.71 16.17
C ARG A 109 -8.69 -1.09 14.98
N VAL A 110 -9.02 0.15 14.64
CA VAL A 110 -8.38 0.87 13.52
C VAL A 110 -7.37 1.86 14.04
N VAL A 111 -6.16 1.84 13.49
CA VAL A 111 -5.10 2.80 13.72
C VAL A 111 -4.75 3.45 12.38
N LEU A 112 -4.77 4.78 12.34
CA LEU A 112 -4.40 5.55 11.17
C LEU A 112 -2.92 5.89 11.24
N ALA A 113 -2.20 5.66 10.15
CA ALA A 113 -0.78 5.92 10.05
C ALA A 113 -0.48 6.83 8.85
N SER A 114 0.38 7.80 9.04
CA SER A 114 0.84 8.72 8.00
C SER A 114 2.32 9.02 8.17
N ASP A 115 2.89 9.71 7.22
CA ASP A 115 4.24 10.25 7.24
C ASP A 115 4.22 11.73 6.84
N GLY A 116 5.36 12.40 6.94
CA GLY A 116 5.52 13.80 6.55
C GLY A 116 5.12 14.79 7.64
N ASP A 117 6.09 15.21 8.45
CA ASP A 117 5.90 16.13 9.56
C ASP A 117 5.41 17.54 9.15
N GLU A 118 5.60 17.91 7.87
CA GLU A 118 5.22 19.23 7.34
C GLU A 118 3.73 19.32 6.94
N GLN A 119 2.99 18.23 6.97
CA GLN A 119 1.59 18.19 6.55
C GLN A 119 0.65 18.60 7.68
N ASP A 120 -0.49 19.20 7.33
CA ASP A 120 -1.55 19.56 8.26
C ASP A 120 -2.39 18.33 8.68
N HIS A 121 -1.79 17.43 9.44
CA HIS A 121 -2.48 16.23 9.93
C HIS A 121 -3.64 16.55 10.88
N ARG A 122 -3.49 17.56 11.76
CA ARG A 122 -4.54 17.94 12.72
C ARG A 122 -5.77 18.50 12.02
N GLY A 123 -5.57 19.45 11.10
CA GLY A 123 -6.67 19.97 10.30
C GLY A 123 -7.30 18.91 9.40
N TYR A 124 -6.52 17.94 8.91
CA TYR A 124 -7.06 16.80 8.16
C TYR A 124 -7.99 15.94 9.03
N ILE A 125 -7.55 15.57 10.24
CA ILE A 125 -8.35 14.80 11.22
C ILE A 125 -9.69 15.52 11.50
N GLU A 126 -9.64 16.83 11.72
CA GLU A 126 -10.83 17.63 11.99
C GLU A 126 -11.78 17.68 10.79
N ARG A 127 -11.27 18.04 9.61
CA ARG A 127 -12.08 18.12 8.37
C ARG A 127 -12.72 16.80 7.98
N LYS A 128 -12.06 15.67 8.25
CA LYS A 128 -12.56 14.33 7.91
C LYS A 128 -13.31 13.64 9.03
N GLY A 129 -13.31 14.22 10.25
CA GLY A 129 -13.96 13.64 11.42
C GLY A 129 -13.34 12.29 11.80
N LEU A 130 -12.02 12.28 11.99
CA LEU A 130 -11.22 11.09 12.28
C LEU A 130 -10.75 11.02 13.74
N GLN A 131 -11.23 11.92 14.60
CA GLN A 131 -10.81 12.07 16.01
C GLN A 131 -11.01 10.81 16.85
N GLN A 132 -11.89 9.93 16.41
CA GLN A 132 -12.18 8.65 17.09
C GLN A 132 -11.09 7.59 16.89
N PHE A 133 -10.17 7.82 15.96
CA PHE A 133 -9.10 6.86 15.64
C PHE A 133 -7.75 7.37 16.15
N PRO A 134 -6.94 6.52 16.80
CA PRO A 134 -5.53 6.82 16.99
C PRO A 134 -4.88 7.18 15.66
N TYR A 135 -4.18 8.31 15.62
CA TYR A 135 -3.50 8.78 14.41
C TYR A 135 -2.01 8.97 14.70
N VAL A 136 -1.19 8.27 13.95
CA VAL A 136 0.26 8.23 14.12
C VAL A 136 0.94 8.85 12.90
N VAL A 137 1.91 9.73 13.13
CA VAL A 137 2.81 10.22 12.09
C VAL A 137 4.18 9.61 12.31
N SER A 138 4.57 8.67 11.45
CA SER A 138 5.83 7.92 11.60
C SER A 138 6.32 7.33 10.29
N GLU A 139 7.39 7.91 9.77
CA GLU A 139 8.11 7.36 8.61
C GLU A 139 8.68 5.95 8.91
N LEU A 140 9.16 5.75 10.15
CA LEU A 140 9.67 4.45 10.59
C LEU A 140 8.59 3.36 10.49
N LEU A 141 7.35 3.68 10.86
CA LEU A 141 6.25 2.74 10.78
C LEU A 141 5.96 2.35 9.33
N GLY A 142 5.88 3.32 8.42
CA GLY A 142 5.72 3.07 6.99
C GLY A 142 6.83 2.20 6.40
N LYS A 143 8.08 2.49 6.75
CA LYS A 143 9.26 1.69 6.32
C LYS A 143 9.23 0.27 6.89
N THR A 144 8.88 0.11 8.16
CA THR A 144 8.83 -1.20 8.83
C THR A 144 7.76 -2.09 8.21
N TYR A 145 6.61 -1.51 7.85
CA TYR A 145 5.52 -2.23 7.19
C TYR A 145 5.63 -2.25 5.66
N GLY A 146 6.74 -1.75 5.09
CA GLY A 146 7.02 -1.82 3.64
C GLY A 146 6.01 -1.07 2.76
N VAL A 147 5.44 0.02 3.28
CA VAL A 147 4.41 0.80 2.59
C VAL A 147 5.04 1.64 1.49
N ALA A 148 4.71 1.31 0.25
CA ALA A 148 5.26 1.96 -0.95
C ALA A 148 4.26 2.87 -1.66
N LYS A 149 2.97 2.61 -1.47
CA LYS A 149 1.88 3.32 -2.14
C LYS A 149 0.72 3.50 -1.16
N LEU A 150 -0.01 4.60 -1.30
CA LEU A 150 -1.17 4.94 -0.49
C LEU A 150 -2.46 4.95 -1.32
N PRO A 151 -3.59 4.63 -0.71
CA PRO A 151 -3.78 4.05 0.63
C PRO A 151 -3.34 2.59 0.72
N TYR A 152 -2.80 2.20 1.84
CA TYR A 152 -2.38 0.83 2.12
C TYR A 152 -2.94 0.36 3.46
N ALA A 153 -3.31 -0.89 3.57
CA ALA A 153 -3.81 -1.44 4.82
C ALA A 153 -3.12 -2.76 5.17
N VAL A 154 -2.93 -2.97 6.46
CA VAL A 154 -2.45 -4.23 7.04
C VAL A 154 -3.41 -4.63 8.14
N LEU A 155 -4.03 -5.79 8.01
CA LEU A 155 -4.87 -6.39 9.03
C LEU A 155 -4.05 -7.39 9.84
N ILE A 156 -3.96 -7.15 11.13
CA ILE A 156 -3.24 -7.98 12.11
C ILE A 156 -4.30 -8.65 12.97
N ASP A 157 -4.23 -9.96 13.10
CA ASP A 157 -5.20 -10.74 13.86
C ASP A 157 -4.97 -10.67 15.39
N GLU A 158 -5.84 -11.33 16.13
CA GLU A 158 -5.82 -11.42 17.59
C GLU A 158 -4.62 -12.18 18.14
N GLN A 159 -3.82 -12.81 17.28
CA GLN A 159 -2.57 -13.49 17.63
C GLN A 159 -1.33 -12.63 17.32
N GLY A 160 -1.52 -11.43 16.74
CA GLY A 160 -0.43 -10.56 16.30
C GLY A 160 0.21 -11.03 15.00
N VAL A 161 -0.53 -11.74 14.16
CA VAL A 161 -0.09 -12.25 12.85
C VAL A 161 -0.75 -11.41 11.74
N ILE A 162 -0.04 -11.15 10.67
CA ILE A 162 -0.59 -10.45 9.50
C ILE A 162 -1.59 -11.37 8.80
N ALA A 163 -2.87 -11.06 8.94
CA ALA A 163 -3.96 -11.83 8.33
C ALA A 163 -4.14 -11.49 6.85
N SER A 164 -4.02 -10.22 6.51
CA SER A 164 -4.11 -9.73 5.13
C SER A 164 -3.46 -8.35 5.00
N MET A 165 -3.05 -7.98 3.80
CA MET A 165 -2.49 -6.65 3.53
C MET A 165 -2.59 -6.31 2.05
N GLY A 166 -2.67 -5.01 1.73
CA GLY A 166 -2.70 -4.57 0.33
C GLY A 166 -3.05 -3.10 0.13
N ILE A 167 -3.01 -2.70 -1.14
CA ILE A 167 -3.44 -1.37 -1.57
C ILE A 167 -4.97 -1.34 -1.58
N ILE A 168 -5.55 -0.28 -1.03
CA ILE A 168 -6.98 -0.10 -0.90
C ILE A 168 -7.44 1.02 -1.82
N ASN A 169 -8.16 0.68 -2.87
CA ASN A 169 -8.67 1.67 -3.83
C ASN A 169 -10.21 1.80 -3.78
N SER A 170 -10.88 0.93 -3.05
CA SER A 170 -12.34 0.92 -2.93
C SER A 170 -12.79 0.28 -1.61
N ARG A 171 -14.09 0.37 -1.32
CA ARG A 171 -14.70 -0.29 -0.16
C ARG A 171 -14.56 -1.82 -0.26
N GLU A 172 -14.76 -2.37 -1.44
CA GLU A 172 -14.68 -3.81 -1.70
C GLU A 172 -13.29 -4.36 -1.36
N HIS A 173 -12.23 -3.56 -1.53
CA HIS A 173 -10.87 -3.95 -1.11
C HIS A 173 -10.75 -4.03 0.42
N LEU A 174 -11.40 -3.13 1.17
CA LEU A 174 -11.46 -3.24 2.65
C LEU A 174 -12.22 -4.49 3.08
N ASP A 175 -13.39 -4.71 2.48
CA ASP A 175 -14.22 -5.88 2.79
C ASP A 175 -13.47 -7.18 2.44
N SER A 176 -12.69 -7.20 1.35
CA SER A 176 -11.84 -8.33 0.97
C SER A 176 -10.73 -8.63 1.98
N LEU A 177 -10.16 -7.60 2.66
CA LEU A 177 -9.19 -7.83 3.73
C LEU A 177 -9.81 -8.57 4.92
N PHE A 178 -11.05 -8.21 5.28
CA PHE A 178 -11.76 -8.83 6.39
C PHE A 178 -12.16 -10.26 6.03
N GLU A 179 -12.68 -10.47 4.83
CA GLU A 179 -13.03 -11.79 4.32
C GLU A 179 -11.80 -12.72 4.24
N ALA A 180 -10.64 -12.20 3.83
CA ALA A 180 -9.40 -12.97 3.81
C ALA A 180 -9.00 -13.48 5.19
N LYS A 181 -9.19 -12.67 6.25
CA LYS A 181 -8.99 -13.08 7.64
C LYS A 181 -9.95 -14.19 8.04
N GLU A 182 -11.26 -14.03 7.78
CA GLU A 182 -12.28 -15.02 8.14
C GLU A 182 -12.02 -16.38 7.48
N ARG A 183 -11.64 -16.35 6.20
CA ARG A 183 -11.36 -17.57 5.42
C ARG A 183 -9.96 -18.13 5.64
N LYS A 184 -9.09 -17.46 6.38
CA LYS A 184 -7.67 -17.79 6.57
C LYS A 184 -6.93 -18.01 5.23
N VAL A 185 -7.23 -17.18 4.23
CA VAL A 185 -6.68 -17.29 2.87
C VAL A 185 -5.83 -16.05 2.60
N ALA A 186 -4.56 -16.25 2.33
CA ALA A 186 -3.57 -15.17 2.18
C ALA A 186 -3.81 -14.27 0.95
N SER A 187 -4.40 -14.81 -0.12
CA SER A 187 -4.74 -14.06 -1.35
C SER A 187 -5.74 -14.83 -2.20
N ILE A 188 -6.35 -14.16 -3.18
CA ILE A 188 -7.19 -14.81 -4.21
C ILE A 188 -6.41 -15.91 -4.94
N GLN A 189 -5.11 -15.71 -5.17
CA GLN A 189 -4.24 -16.69 -5.81
C GLN A 189 -4.03 -17.93 -4.93
N ASP A 190 -3.84 -17.76 -3.62
CA ASP A 190 -3.74 -18.85 -2.67
C ASP A 190 -5.08 -19.62 -2.53
N TYR A 191 -6.20 -18.90 -2.55
CA TYR A 191 -7.53 -19.50 -2.61
C TYR A 191 -7.73 -20.33 -3.88
N MET A 192 -7.33 -19.80 -5.04
CA MET A 192 -7.44 -20.48 -6.32
C MET A 192 -6.54 -21.71 -6.40
N SER A 193 -5.31 -21.65 -5.86
CA SER A 193 -4.41 -22.79 -5.83
C SER A 193 -4.93 -23.90 -4.93
N ARG A 194 -5.40 -23.58 -3.72
CA ARG A 194 -6.01 -24.56 -2.79
C ARG A 194 -7.28 -25.19 -3.38
N ARG A 195 -8.08 -24.41 -4.09
CA ARG A 195 -9.27 -24.92 -4.77
C ARG A 195 -8.91 -25.87 -5.92
N SER A 196 -7.87 -25.57 -6.70
CA SER A 196 -7.39 -26.43 -7.77
C SER A 196 -6.77 -27.73 -7.22
N GLU A 197 -6.04 -27.67 -6.11
CA GLU A 197 -5.51 -28.84 -5.41
C GLU A 197 -6.62 -29.72 -4.83
N GLY A 198 -7.63 -29.11 -4.19
CA GLY A 198 -8.80 -29.82 -3.68
C GLY A 198 -9.63 -30.49 -4.76
N GLN A 199 -9.77 -29.86 -5.93
CA GLN A 199 -10.42 -30.48 -7.09
C GLN A 199 -9.57 -31.60 -7.70
N ALA A 200 -8.26 -31.44 -7.76
CA ALA A 200 -7.36 -32.49 -8.26
C ALA A 200 -7.42 -33.75 -7.38
N VAL A 201 -7.52 -33.59 -6.07
CA VAL A 201 -7.68 -34.72 -5.11
C VAL A 201 -9.01 -35.44 -5.35
N GLN A 202 -10.11 -34.72 -5.57
CA GLN A 202 -11.41 -35.33 -5.85
C GLN A 202 -11.44 -36.13 -7.18
N TYR A 203 -10.77 -35.65 -8.23
CA TYR A 203 -10.67 -36.39 -9.48
C TYR A 203 -9.83 -37.66 -9.37
N VAL A 204 -8.77 -37.64 -8.55
CA VAL A 204 -7.91 -38.82 -8.32
C VAL A 204 -8.63 -39.91 -7.50
N GLU A 205 -9.50 -39.54 -6.57
CA GLU A 205 -10.31 -40.47 -5.82
C GLU A 205 -11.46 -41.08 -6.64
N ALA A 206 -12.07 -40.30 -7.52
CA ALA A 206 -13.13 -40.78 -8.41
C ALA A 206 -12.65 -41.76 -9.49
N ASP A 207 -11.36 -41.69 -9.90
CA ASP A 207 -10.77 -42.60 -10.88
C ASP A 207 -10.27 -43.94 -10.30
N LYS A 208 -10.34 -44.09 -8.97
CA LYS A 208 -9.97 -45.30 -8.24
C LYS A 208 -11.16 -46.12 -7.73
N ALA A 209 -12.38 -45.68 -7.97
CA ALA A 209 -13.62 -46.33 -7.62
C ALA A 209 -14.28 -46.97 -8.86
#